data_312b3a811432bdced965bd92318dcb59
#
_entry.id   312b3a811432bdced965bd92318dcb59
#
_cell.length_a   1.000
_cell.length_b   1.000
_cell.length_c   1.000
_cell.angle_alpha   90.00
_cell.angle_beta   90.00
_cell.angle_gamma   90.00
#
_symmetry.space_group_name_H-M   'P 1'
#
loop_
_entity.id
_entity.type
_entity.pdbx_description
1 polymer ?
#
loop_
_entity_poly.entity_id
_entity_poly.type
_entity_poly.pdbx_seq_one_letter_code
_entity_poly.pdbx_strand_id
1 'polypeptide(L)'
;LECSALLSGIPELVVKLSHPTMVEYPAWHKCIQQRVWHENRTLRFIPPDGNSRLGEFRIKSAATAKSSLPLCIHAKVMPYEAALGGLPFEIGVEHTLDHSYDLQDVCVEWLLGNGVQGIDATTQVQTVANKVSMSSDIGSIPSLSRSTGTMVFDRKRQLLRWTIPTLTPSTISVLRGTILSSSTHCRPMYALQVQFMVQGYSFSGLRVTSVQLEKEAYTLSKGARVRLMGDIEWRLI
;
A
#
# COMPACT_ATOMS: atom_id res chain seq x y z
N LEU A 1 7.13 11.87 9.58
CA LEU A 1 7.05 13.23 9.03
C LEU A 1 8.40 13.62 8.46
N GLU A 2 8.41 14.02 7.21
CA GLU A 2 9.62 14.43 6.49
C GLU A 2 9.46 15.87 6.01
N CYS A 3 10.58 16.56 5.83
CA CYS A 3 10.65 17.93 5.32
C CYS A 3 11.74 18.00 4.25
N SER A 4 11.44 18.70 3.16
CA SER A 4 12.44 19.12 2.19
C SER A 4 12.43 20.63 2.16
N ALA A 5 13.53 21.24 2.63
CA ALA A 5 13.65 22.70 2.75
C ALA A 5 14.83 23.21 1.92
N LEU A 6 14.58 24.24 1.12
CA LEU A 6 15.56 25.02 0.39
C LEU A 6 15.23 26.48 0.65
N LEU A 7 15.68 27.00 1.76
CA LEU A 7 15.32 28.32 2.26
C LEU A 7 16.57 29.17 2.52
N SER A 8 16.47 30.46 2.32
CA SER A 8 17.57 31.40 2.61
C SER A 8 17.45 31.94 4.02
N GLY A 9 18.56 32.26 4.65
CA GLY A 9 18.60 32.81 6.00
C GLY A 9 18.48 31.74 7.10
N ILE A 10 17.86 32.12 8.20
CA ILE A 10 17.57 31.21 9.34
C ILE A 10 16.05 31.23 9.58
N PRO A 11 15.27 30.69 8.63
CA PRO A 11 13.82 30.76 8.68
C PRO A 11 13.26 29.86 9.80
N GLU A 12 12.33 30.37 10.56
CA GLU A 12 11.58 29.58 11.53
C GLU A 12 10.24 29.16 10.93
N LEU A 13 9.98 27.87 10.86
CA LEU A 13 8.73 27.30 10.34
C LEU A 13 7.79 26.93 11.49
N VAL A 14 6.52 27.22 11.28
CA VAL A 14 5.41 26.79 12.13
C VAL A 14 4.49 25.90 11.32
N VAL A 15 4.38 24.64 11.72
CA VAL A 15 3.57 23.62 11.05
C VAL A 15 2.47 23.14 11.97
N LYS A 16 1.22 23.16 11.47
CA LYS A 16 0.04 22.66 12.18
C LYS A 16 -0.48 21.40 11.52
N LEU A 17 -0.91 20.46 12.37
CA LEU A 17 -1.54 19.20 11.98
C LEU A 17 -3.06 19.28 12.19
N SER A 18 -3.85 18.53 11.40
CA SER A 18 -5.32 18.52 11.50
C SER A 18 -5.83 17.99 12.84
N HIS A 19 -5.22 16.94 13.34
CA HIS A 19 -5.63 16.23 14.55
C HIS A 19 -4.41 15.90 15.44
N PRO A 20 -3.73 16.90 16.00
CA PRO A 20 -2.46 16.70 16.69
C PRO A 20 -2.59 15.87 17.97
N THR A 21 -3.79 15.75 18.55
CA THR A 21 -4.09 14.92 19.72
C THR A 21 -4.08 13.42 19.43
N MET A 22 -4.10 13.02 18.15
CA MET A 22 -3.93 11.62 17.72
C MET A 22 -2.50 11.13 17.77
N VAL A 23 -1.54 12.05 17.87
CA VAL A 23 -0.11 11.75 17.89
C VAL A 23 0.29 11.24 19.27
N GLU A 24 0.80 10.00 19.31
CA GLU A 24 1.33 9.35 20.50
C GLU A 24 2.81 9.02 20.34
N TYR A 25 3.53 9.09 21.44
CA TYR A 25 4.95 8.72 21.54
C TYR A 25 5.82 9.33 20.42
N PRO A 26 5.76 10.66 20.22
CA PRO A 26 6.52 11.28 19.16
C PRO A 26 8.04 11.28 19.47
N ALA A 27 8.81 10.83 18.53
CA ALA A 27 10.27 10.98 18.50
C ALA A 27 10.60 12.09 17.49
N TRP A 28 10.73 13.31 17.99
CA TRP A 28 11.02 14.47 17.15
C TRP A 28 12.51 14.68 16.90
N HIS A 29 12.86 15.17 15.73
CA HIS A 29 14.19 15.63 15.41
C HIS A 29 14.59 16.81 16.34
N LYS A 30 15.86 16.92 16.66
CA LYS A 30 16.41 17.94 17.58
C LYS A 30 16.11 19.39 17.18
N CYS A 31 15.82 19.67 15.91
CA CYS A 31 15.46 21.01 15.47
C CYS A 31 14.07 21.44 15.95
N ILE A 32 13.19 20.51 16.33
CA ILE A 32 11.83 20.82 16.76
C ILE A 32 11.83 21.27 18.20
N GLN A 33 11.18 22.39 18.47
CA GLN A 33 11.00 22.95 19.81
C GLN A 33 9.98 22.10 20.58
N GLN A 34 10.45 21.12 21.32
CA GLN A 34 9.59 20.15 22.04
C GLN A 34 8.63 20.83 23.02
N ARG A 35 9.05 21.91 23.68
CA ARG A 35 8.20 22.68 24.58
C ARG A 35 6.92 23.18 23.87
N VAL A 36 7.08 23.77 22.68
CA VAL A 36 5.95 24.28 21.86
C VAL A 36 5.02 23.13 21.46
N TRP A 37 5.57 21.97 21.12
CA TRP A 37 4.76 20.79 20.83
C TRP A 37 3.96 20.34 22.05
N HIS A 38 4.56 20.32 23.25
CA HIS A 38 3.87 19.91 24.46
C HIS A 38 2.74 20.87 24.86
N GLU A 39 3.00 22.18 24.76
CA GLU A 39 2.05 23.22 25.15
C GLU A 39 0.92 23.41 24.13
N ASN A 40 1.26 23.50 22.84
CA ASN A 40 0.35 23.98 21.81
C ASN A 40 0.06 22.94 20.70
N ARG A 41 0.67 21.76 20.75
CA ARG A 41 0.58 20.73 19.69
C ARG A 41 0.91 21.26 18.30
N THR A 42 1.84 22.21 18.24
CA THR A 42 2.33 22.84 17.02
C THR A 42 3.81 22.55 16.86
N LEU A 43 4.23 22.24 15.64
CA LEU A 43 5.64 22.02 15.34
C LEU A 43 6.27 23.37 14.98
N ARG A 44 7.25 23.80 15.76
CA ARG A 44 8.05 25.00 15.52
C ARG A 44 9.52 24.61 15.42
N PHE A 45 10.18 24.99 14.34
CA PHE A 45 11.56 24.57 14.10
C PHE A 45 12.24 25.41 13.02
N ILE A 46 13.57 25.42 13.03
CA ILE A 46 14.41 25.85 11.93
C ILE A 46 14.73 24.59 11.12
N PRO A 47 14.24 24.50 9.86
CA PRO A 47 14.44 23.30 9.06
C PRO A 47 15.92 23.12 8.71
N PRO A 48 16.44 21.87 8.79
CA PRO A 48 17.72 21.56 8.16
C PRO A 48 17.61 21.73 6.64
N ASP A 49 18.70 22.15 5.99
CA ASP A 49 18.75 22.25 4.54
C ASP A 49 18.56 20.90 3.86
N GLY A 50 17.84 20.87 2.77
CA GLY A 50 17.57 19.67 1.98
C GLY A 50 16.51 18.77 2.62
N ASN A 51 16.69 17.45 2.44
CA ASN A 51 15.75 16.44 2.92
C ASN A 51 16.08 16.03 4.35
N SER A 52 15.12 16.13 5.24
CA SER A 52 15.27 15.76 6.65
C SER A 52 14.05 15.03 7.18
N ARG A 53 14.26 14.10 8.11
CA ARG A 53 13.19 13.43 8.84
C ARG A 53 12.93 14.21 10.13
N LEU A 54 11.77 14.86 10.19
CA LEU A 54 11.37 15.67 11.34
C LEU A 54 10.92 14.83 12.54
N GLY A 55 10.40 13.63 12.30
CA GLY A 55 10.06 12.74 13.38
C GLY A 55 9.17 11.57 12.99
N GLU A 56 9.05 10.66 13.94
CA GLU A 56 8.15 9.50 13.92
C GLU A 56 7.21 9.57 15.11
N PHE A 57 6.04 8.98 14.94
CA PHE A 57 5.05 8.91 16.02
C PHE A 57 4.04 7.79 15.71
N ARG A 58 3.37 7.35 16.74
CA ARG A 58 2.22 6.45 16.60
C ARG A 58 0.94 7.25 16.51
N ILE A 59 -0.04 6.67 15.84
CA ILE A 59 -1.40 7.21 15.80
C ILE A 59 -2.26 6.40 16.76
N LYS A 60 -3.10 7.07 17.54
CA LYS A 60 -4.06 6.41 18.45
C LYS A 60 -4.90 5.39 17.69
N SER A 61 -4.97 4.17 18.21
CA SER A 61 -5.71 3.06 17.59
C SER A 61 -7.19 3.36 17.35
N ALA A 62 -7.83 4.11 18.24
CA ALA A 62 -9.23 4.52 18.10
C ALA A 62 -9.49 5.39 16.85
N ALA A 63 -8.47 6.09 16.35
CA ALA A 63 -8.59 6.92 15.15
C ALA A 63 -8.60 6.11 13.86
N THR A 64 -7.99 4.92 13.89
CA THR A 64 -7.88 4.03 12.72
C THR A 64 -8.98 2.98 12.68
N ALA A 65 -9.69 2.75 13.76
CA ALA A 65 -10.71 1.68 13.89
C ALA A 65 -11.90 1.81 12.93
N LYS A 66 -12.13 3.00 12.36
CA LYS A 66 -13.23 3.27 11.42
C LYS A 66 -12.80 3.23 9.95
N SER A 67 -11.51 3.11 9.67
CA SER A 67 -10.99 3.12 8.32
C SER A 67 -10.94 1.70 7.76
N SER A 68 -11.54 1.48 6.58
CA SER A 68 -11.39 0.24 5.85
C SER A 68 -9.99 0.15 5.23
N LEU A 69 -9.49 -1.07 5.06
CA LEU A 69 -8.25 -1.28 4.32
C LEU A 69 -8.42 -0.80 2.88
N PRO A 70 -7.37 -0.21 2.28
CA PRO A 70 -7.41 0.28 0.90
C PRO A 70 -7.60 -0.79 -0.16
N LEU A 71 -7.36 -2.04 0.20
CA LEU A 71 -7.50 -3.19 -0.68
C LEU A 71 -8.09 -4.40 0.07
N CYS A 72 -8.68 -5.31 -0.70
CA CYS A 72 -9.10 -6.62 -0.23
C CYS A 72 -8.42 -7.69 -1.10
N ILE A 73 -8.00 -8.79 -0.46
CA ILE A 73 -7.40 -9.92 -1.15
C ILE A 73 -8.41 -11.07 -1.18
N HIS A 74 -8.59 -11.62 -2.36
CA HIS A 74 -9.33 -12.86 -2.58
C HIS A 74 -8.33 -13.89 -3.04
N ALA A 75 -8.13 -14.96 -2.29
CA ALA A 75 -7.18 -15.98 -2.69
C ALA A 75 -7.76 -17.38 -2.48
N LYS A 76 -7.54 -18.24 -3.45
CA LYS A 76 -7.99 -19.63 -3.45
C LYS A 76 -6.89 -20.50 -3.99
N VAL A 77 -6.60 -21.58 -3.27
CA VAL A 77 -5.71 -22.66 -3.72
C VAL A 77 -6.55 -23.93 -3.82
N MET A 78 -6.48 -24.57 -4.95
CA MET A 78 -7.22 -25.80 -5.22
C MET A 78 -6.35 -27.03 -4.92
N PRO A 79 -6.94 -28.19 -4.69
CA PRO A 79 -6.20 -29.44 -4.52
C PRO A 79 -5.31 -29.74 -5.73
N TYR A 80 -4.26 -30.54 -5.50
CA TYR A 80 -3.36 -31.00 -6.57
C TYR A 80 -4.15 -31.67 -7.69
N GLU A 81 -3.90 -31.25 -8.91
CA GLU A 81 -4.51 -31.80 -10.11
C GLU A 81 -3.46 -32.44 -11.00
N ALA A 82 -3.55 -33.77 -11.14
CA ALA A 82 -2.53 -34.56 -11.90
C ALA A 82 -2.49 -34.16 -13.39
N ALA A 83 -3.63 -33.82 -13.98
CA ALA A 83 -3.70 -33.38 -15.37
C ALA A 83 -2.93 -32.08 -15.65
N LEU A 84 -2.86 -31.19 -14.64
CA LEU A 84 -2.11 -29.94 -14.69
C LEU A 84 -0.69 -30.06 -14.14
N GLY A 85 -0.36 -31.18 -13.50
CA GLY A 85 0.94 -31.39 -12.87
C GLY A 85 1.21 -30.45 -11.68
N GLY A 86 0.17 -30.00 -10.96
CA GLY A 86 0.35 -29.03 -9.90
C GLY A 86 -0.91 -28.62 -9.16
N LEU A 87 -0.81 -27.50 -8.43
CA LEU A 87 -1.90 -26.93 -7.66
C LEU A 87 -2.43 -25.67 -8.37
N PRO A 88 -3.67 -25.70 -8.86
CA PRO A 88 -4.30 -24.50 -9.40
C PRO A 88 -4.54 -23.46 -8.30
N PHE A 89 -4.37 -22.19 -8.64
CA PHE A 89 -4.59 -21.11 -7.70
C PHE A 89 -5.18 -19.87 -8.38
N GLU A 90 -5.80 -19.03 -7.58
CA GLU A 90 -6.27 -17.71 -7.97
C GLU A 90 -6.03 -16.71 -6.83
N ILE A 91 -5.44 -15.56 -7.15
CA ILE A 91 -5.27 -14.44 -6.23
C ILE A 91 -5.86 -13.20 -6.89
N GLY A 92 -6.83 -12.57 -6.25
CA GLY A 92 -7.43 -11.30 -6.65
C GLY A 92 -7.04 -10.20 -5.68
N VAL A 93 -6.63 -9.05 -6.20
CA VAL A 93 -6.43 -7.82 -5.44
C VAL A 93 -7.50 -6.82 -5.87
N GLU A 94 -8.44 -6.54 -4.98
CA GLU A 94 -9.54 -5.62 -5.19
C GLU A 94 -9.25 -4.27 -4.55
N HIS A 95 -9.45 -3.20 -5.30
CA HIS A 95 -9.36 -1.83 -4.80
C HIS A 95 -10.65 -1.47 -4.06
N THR A 96 -10.54 -1.00 -2.80
CA THR A 96 -11.68 -0.73 -1.92
C THR A 96 -11.87 0.73 -1.53
N LEU A 97 -10.92 1.62 -1.91
CA LEU A 97 -11.06 3.06 -1.67
C LEU A 97 -11.99 3.72 -2.69
N ASP A 98 -12.42 4.94 -2.33
CA ASP A 98 -13.20 5.81 -3.21
C ASP A 98 -12.45 6.16 -4.50
N HIS A 99 -13.19 6.61 -5.52
CA HIS A 99 -12.71 6.89 -6.87
C HIS A 99 -11.61 7.96 -6.98
N SER A 100 -11.21 8.58 -5.88
CA SER A 100 -10.21 9.67 -5.87
C SER A 100 -8.78 9.21 -5.70
N TYR A 101 -8.53 7.93 -5.43
CA TYR A 101 -7.21 7.42 -5.09
C TYR A 101 -6.88 6.15 -5.86
N ASP A 102 -5.68 6.09 -6.41
CA ASP A 102 -5.13 4.86 -6.99
C ASP A 102 -4.23 4.15 -6.00
N LEU A 103 -4.26 2.82 -6.00
CA LEU A 103 -3.24 2.00 -5.36
C LEU A 103 -2.04 1.91 -6.30
N GLN A 104 -0.86 2.20 -5.79
CA GLN A 104 0.39 2.17 -6.55
C GLN A 104 1.35 1.14 -5.96
N ASP A 105 2.20 0.59 -6.81
CA ASP A 105 3.27 -0.33 -6.44
C ASP A 105 2.78 -1.49 -5.56
N VAL A 106 1.61 -2.06 -5.90
CA VAL A 106 1.10 -3.21 -5.16
C VAL A 106 1.98 -4.42 -5.45
N CYS A 107 2.56 -4.98 -4.41
CA CYS A 107 3.43 -6.14 -4.48
C CYS A 107 2.85 -7.24 -3.58
N VAL A 108 2.50 -8.38 -4.18
CA VAL A 108 2.05 -9.57 -3.48
C VAL A 108 3.19 -10.59 -3.49
N GLU A 109 3.64 -11.00 -2.31
CA GLU A 109 4.65 -12.03 -2.15
C GLU A 109 4.03 -13.27 -1.49
N TRP A 110 4.33 -14.43 -2.05
CA TRP A 110 3.84 -15.70 -1.58
C TRP A 110 4.94 -16.76 -1.54
N LEU A 111 5.22 -17.27 -0.36
CA LEU A 111 6.13 -18.40 -0.16
C LEU A 111 5.40 -19.70 -0.48
N LEU A 112 5.90 -20.45 -1.45
CA LEU A 112 5.24 -21.63 -1.99
C LEU A 112 5.71 -22.95 -1.33
N GLY A 113 6.75 -22.85 -0.50
CA GLY A 113 7.35 -24.04 0.12
C GLY A 113 8.25 -24.82 -0.83
N ASN A 114 8.81 -25.91 -0.33
CA ASN A 114 9.79 -26.70 -1.07
C ASN A 114 9.11 -27.57 -2.14
N GLY A 115 9.82 -27.80 -3.24
CA GLY A 115 9.41 -28.73 -4.29
C GLY A 115 8.65 -28.11 -5.46
N VAL A 116 8.48 -26.79 -5.47
CA VAL A 116 7.92 -26.08 -6.62
C VAL A 116 8.95 -25.99 -7.74
N GLN A 117 8.58 -26.50 -8.88
CA GLN A 117 9.44 -26.51 -10.11
C GLN A 117 9.29 -25.24 -10.94
N GLY A 118 8.09 -24.67 -10.93
CA GLY A 118 7.75 -23.47 -11.69
C GLY A 118 6.32 -23.02 -11.43
N ILE A 119 5.94 -21.94 -12.07
CA ILE A 119 4.58 -21.40 -12.04
C ILE A 119 4.19 -21.10 -13.49
N ASP A 120 3.03 -21.59 -13.87
CA ASP A 120 2.35 -21.19 -15.10
C ASP A 120 1.14 -20.35 -14.71
N ALA A 121 1.20 -19.04 -14.95
CA ALA A 121 0.15 -18.12 -14.52
C ALA A 121 0.01 -16.93 -15.45
N THR A 122 -1.20 -16.38 -15.48
CA THR A 122 -1.59 -15.20 -16.24
C THR A 122 -2.20 -14.13 -15.34
N THR A 123 -1.99 -12.87 -15.68
CA THR A 123 -2.56 -11.73 -14.98
C THR A 123 -3.68 -11.12 -15.82
N GLN A 124 -4.79 -10.73 -15.17
CA GLN A 124 -5.94 -10.09 -15.79
C GLN A 124 -6.47 -8.97 -14.91
N VAL A 125 -7.07 -7.93 -15.52
CA VAL A 125 -7.80 -6.89 -14.80
C VAL A 125 -9.26 -6.96 -15.16
N GLN A 126 -10.11 -6.89 -14.15
CA GLN A 126 -11.57 -6.93 -14.29
C GLN A 126 -12.17 -5.71 -13.59
N THR A 127 -13.26 -5.19 -14.13
CA THR A 127 -14.05 -4.14 -13.49
C THR A 127 -15.06 -4.77 -12.53
N VAL A 128 -15.24 -4.21 -11.35
CA VAL A 128 -16.16 -4.74 -10.31
C VAL A 128 -17.62 -4.80 -10.82
N ALA A 129 -18.02 -3.88 -11.73
CA ALA A 129 -19.34 -3.88 -12.35
C ALA A 129 -19.70 -5.18 -13.09
N ASN A 130 -18.71 -5.93 -13.55
CA ASN A 130 -18.91 -7.20 -14.26
C ASN A 130 -19.10 -8.40 -13.33
N LYS A 131 -18.99 -8.22 -12.00
CA LYS A 131 -19.23 -9.30 -11.01
C LYS A 131 -20.71 -9.67 -10.85
N VAL A 132 -21.63 -8.76 -11.14
CA VAL A 132 -23.08 -8.96 -10.90
C VAL A 132 -23.75 -9.83 -11.96
N SER A 133 -23.11 -10.12 -13.08
CA SER A 133 -23.68 -10.90 -14.20
C SER A 133 -23.11 -12.32 -14.37
N MET A 134 -22.57 -12.92 -13.32
CA MET A 134 -22.18 -14.35 -13.37
C MET A 134 -23.33 -15.30 -13.03
N SER A 135 -24.54 -15.02 -13.51
CA SER A 135 -25.58 -16.03 -13.68
C SER A 135 -25.84 -16.21 -15.17
N SER A 136 -25.37 -17.34 -15.71
CA SER A 136 -25.79 -17.96 -16.96
C SER A 136 -25.91 -17.05 -18.19
N ASP A 137 -24.79 -16.79 -18.89
CA ASP A 137 -24.82 -16.78 -20.35
C ASP A 137 -23.41 -16.95 -20.93
N ILE A 138 -23.21 -18.08 -21.56
CA ILE A 138 -22.04 -18.42 -22.39
C ILE A 138 -22.20 -17.57 -23.67
N GLY A 139 -21.52 -16.44 -23.78
CA GLY A 139 -21.59 -15.74 -25.06
C GLY A 139 -20.96 -14.35 -25.20
N SER A 140 -20.47 -13.70 -24.19
CA SER A 140 -19.73 -12.45 -24.37
C SER A 140 -18.40 -12.49 -23.62
N ILE A 141 -17.32 -12.65 -24.36
CA ILE A 141 -15.95 -12.46 -23.86
C ILE A 141 -15.86 -10.98 -23.44
N PRO A 142 -15.70 -10.66 -22.13
CA PRO A 142 -15.43 -9.28 -21.74
C PRO A 142 -14.12 -8.88 -22.42
N SER A 143 -14.06 -7.68 -22.97
CA SER A 143 -12.85 -7.14 -23.58
C SER A 143 -11.69 -7.32 -22.61
N LEU A 144 -10.77 -8.23 -22.96
CA LEU A 144 -9.53 -8.46 -22.21
C LEU A 144 -8.73 -7.16 -22.22
N SER A 145 -8.84 -6.39 -21.15
CA SER A 145 -7.94 -5.28 -20.91
C SER A 145 -6.56 -5.85 -20.57
N ARG A 146 -5.54 -5.25 -21.15
CA ARG A 146 -4.12 -5.60 -21.06
C ARG A 146 -3.72 -6.08 -19.66
N SER A 147 -2.90 -7.13 -19.59
CA SER A 147 -2.26 -7.58 -18.35
C SER A 147 -1.52 -6.41 -17.69
N THR A 148 -1.96 -5.99 -16.52
CA THR A 148 -1.40 -4.86 -15.79
C THR A 148 -0.59 -5.30 -14.60
N GLY A 149 0.25 -6.31 -14.75
CA GLY A 149 1.12 -6.75 -13.68
C GLY A 149 2.18 -7.72 -14.19
N THR A 150 3.29 -7.76 -13.47
CA THR A 150 4.39 -8.70 -13.74
C THR A 150 4.52 -9.71 -12.62
N MET A 151 4.66 -10.97 -12.98
CA MET A 151 4.88 -12.07 -12.08
C MET A 151 6.30 -12.60 -12.24
N VAL A 152 6.97 -12.83 -11.13
CA VAL A 152 8.31 -13.41 -11.07
C VAL A 152 8.33 -14.51 -10.03
N PHE A 153 8.86 -15.67 -10.38
CA PHE A 153 9.10 -16.77 -9.47
C PHE A 153 10.59 -16.91 -9.17
N ASP A 154 10.99 -16.65 -7.93
CA ASP A 154 12.34 -16.91 -7.44
C ASP A 154 12.44 -18.38 -6.98
N ARG A 155 13.02 -19.23 -7.83
CA ARG A 155 13.18 -20.65 -7.56
C ARG A 155 14.06 -20.95 -6.34
N LYS A 156 15.06 -20.10 -6.04
CA LYS A 156 15.97 -20.32 -4.90
C LYS A 156 15.25 -20.05 -3.58
N ARG A 157 14.43 -19.01 -3.54
CA ARG A 157 13.66 -18.63 -2.36
C ARG A 157 12.29 -19.31 -2.31
N GLN A 158 11.88 -19.99 -3.38
CA GLN A 158 10.53 -20.54 -3.56
C GLN A 158 9.45 -19.47 -3.35
N LEU A 159 9.72 -18.25 -3.85
CA LEU A 159 8.93 -17.06 -3.65
C LEU A 159 8.28 -16.63 -4.97
N LEU A 160 6.97 -16.58 -4.98
CA LEU A 160 6.21 -15.90 -6.03
C LEU A 160 6.07 -14.42 -5.64
N ARG A 161 6.48 -13.53 -6.54
CA ARG A 161 6.25 -12.09 -6.44
C ARG A 161 5.41 -11.63 -7.61
N TRP A 162 4.30 -10.99 -7.30
CA TRP A 162 3.41 -10.37 -8.28
C TRP A 162 3.32 -8.87 -8.02
N THR A 163 3.70 -8.08 -9.02
CA THR A 163 3.73 -6.62 -8.94
C THR A 163 2.67 -6.02 -9.86
N ILE A 164 1.82 -5.16 -9.32
CA ILE A 164 0.80 -4.40 -10.03
C ILE A 164 1.20 -2.92 -9.92
N PRO A 165 1.64 -2.25 -10.99
CA PRO A 165 2.13 -0.88 -10.94
C PRO A 165 1.05 0.11 -10.45
N THR A 166 -0.17 -0.05 -10.97
CA THR A 166 -1.31 0.80 -10.58
C THR A 166 -2.60 0.00 -10.64
N LEU A 167 -3.39 0.10 -9.58
CA LEU A 167 -4.73 -0.45 -9.50
C LEU A 167 -5.72 0.69 -9.28
N THR A 168 -6.57 0.92 -10.27
CA THR A 168 -7.56 2.00 -10.27
C THR A 168 -8.81 1.61 -9.47
N PRO A 169 -9.59 2.58 -8.99
CA PRO A 169 -10.84 2.31 -8.28
C PRO A 169 -11.79 1.41 -9.06
N SER A 170 -12.56 0.61 -8.33
CA SER A 170 -13.55 -0.31 -8.89
C SER A 170 -12.95 -1.37 -9.84
N THR A 171 -11.66 -1.68 -9.69
CA THR A 171 -11.01 -2.75 -10.44
C THR A 171 -10.47 -3.84 -9.52
N ILE A 172 -10.38 -5.03 -10.08
CA ILE A 172 -9.72 -6.19 -9.46
C ILE A 172 -8.64 -6.66 -10.41
N SER A 173 -7.41 -6.76 -9.92
CA SER A 173 -6.35 -7.47 -10.64
C SER A 173 -6.35 -8.92 -10.17
N VAL A 174 -6.33 -9.86 -11.11
CA VAL A 174 -6.38 -11.30 -10.83
C VAL A 174 -5.16 -11.98 -11.40
N LEU A 175 -4.45 -12.73 -10.57
CA LEU A 175 -3.41 -13.68 -10.95
C LEU A 175 -4.00 -15.09 -10.85
N ARG A 176 -4.05 -15.80 -11.95
CA ARG A 176 -4.59 -17.17 -12.02
C ARG A 176 -3.58 -18.08 -12.68
N GLY A 177 -3.38 -19.27 -12.11
CA GLY A 177 -2.42 -20.21 -12.68
C GLY A 177 -2.30 -21.52 -11.91
N THR A 178 -1.19 -22.22 -12.18
CA THR A 178 -0.86 -23.50 -11.56
C THR A 178 0.56 -23.45 -10.99
N ILE A 179 0.71 -23.85 -9.75
CA ILE A 179 2.00 -24.10 -9.11
C ILE A 179 2.44 -25.50 -9.54
N LEU A 180 3.43 -25.55 -10.42
CA LEU A 180 3.96 -26.83 -10.94
C LEU A 180 4.84 -27.49 -9.88
N SER A 181 4.49 -28.72 -9.51
CA SER A 181 5.22 -29.51 -8.53
C SER A 181 5.22 -31.00 -8.90
N SER A 182 6.35 -31.64 -8.72
CA SER A 182 6.45 -33.10 -8.88
C SER A 182 5.88 -33.87 -7.69
N SER A 183 5.53 -33.17 -6.62
CA SER A 183 5.03 -33.77 -5.37
C SER A 183 3.62 -33.30 -5.06
N THR A 184 2.75 -34.24 -4.73
CA THR A 184 1.42 -33.98 -4.17
C THR A 184 1.47 -33.34 -2.76
N HIS A 185 2.64 -33.30 -2.16
CA HIS A 185 2.88 -32.73 -0.82
C HIS A 185 3.34 -31.27 -0.83
N CYS A 186 3.37 -30.61 -1.99
CA CYS A 186 3.62 -29.17 -2.06
C CYS A 186 2.55 -28.43 -1.25
N ARG A 187 2.96 -27.66 -0.25
CA ARG A 187 2.06 -26.88 0.61
C ARG A 187 2.54 -25.43 0.63
N PRO A 188 1.91 -24.58 -0.19
CA PRO A 188 2.14 -23.12 -0.09
C PRO A 188 1.82 -22.61 1.31
N MET A 189 2.52 -21.57 1.73
CA MET A 189 2.20 -20.89 2.99
C MET A 189 0.78 -20.33 2.97
N TYR A 190 0.11 -20.39 4.12
CA TYR A 190 -1.26 -19.87 4.29
C TYR A 190 -1.28 -18.35 4.52
N ALA A 191 -0.25 -17.64 4.08
CA ALA A 191 -0.16 -16.19 4.20
C ALA A 191 0.51 -15.58 2.96
N LEU A 192 -0.03 -14.44 2.54
CA LEU A 192 0.50 -13.56 1.53
C LEU A 192 1.02 -12.30 2.22
N GLN A 193 2.22 -11.86 1.86
CA GLN A 193 2.71 -10.53 2.23
C GLN A 193 2.32 -9.55 1.13
N VAL A 194 1.65 -8.46 1.51
CA VAL A 194 1.14 -7.49 0.54
C VAL A 194 1.61 -6.10 0.90
N GLN A 195 2.34 -5.48 0.00
CA GLN A 195 2.82 -4.11 0.11
C GLN A 195 2.12 -3.24 -0.92
N PHE A 196 1.84 -1.98 -0.58
CA PHE A 196 1.20 -1.04 -1.48
C PHE A 196 1.44 0.40 -1.05
N MET A 197 1.16 1.34 -1.96
CA MET A 197 1.24 2.76 -1.71
C MET A 197 -0.03 3.47 -2.19
N VAL A 198 -0.47 4.49 -1.43
CA VAL A 198 -1.54 5.40 -1.84
C VAL A 198 -1.08 6.83 -1.65
N GLN A 199 -1.07 7.62 -2.71
CA GLN A 199 -0.74 9.04 -2.64
C GLN A 199 -1.98 9.86 -2.27
N GLY A 200 -1.78 10.89 -1.44
CA GLY A 200 -2.87 11.78 -1.03
C GLY A 200 -3.79 11.21 0.05
N TYR A 201 -3.66 9.96 0.40
CA TYR A 201 -4.49 9.27 1.39
C TYR A 201 -3.78 9.15 2.74
N SER A 202 -4.54 9.39 3.81
CA SER A 202 -4.10 9.15 5.20
C SER A 202 -5.11 8.25 5.91
N PHE A 203 -4.66 7.09 6.33
CA PHE A 203 -5.48 6.13 7.07
C PHE A 203 -6.07 6.71 8.38
N SER A 204 -5.31 7.60 9.02
CA SER A 204 -5.73 8.29 10.25
C SER A 204 -6.46 9.61 10.01
N GLY A 205 -6.50 10.12 8.78
CA GLY A 205 -6.94 11.48 8.47
C GLY A 205 -5.97 12.59 8.89
N LEU A 206 -4.82 12.24 9.49
CA LEU A 206 -3.83 13.23 9.90
C LEU A 206 -3.19 13.89 8.66
N ARG A 207 -3.20 15.21 8.61
CA ARG A 207 -2.65 16.01 7.50
C ARG A 207 -1.96 17.26 8.03
N VAL A 208 -1.02 17.79 7.28
CA VAL A 208 -0.50 19.14 7.49
C VAL A 208 -1.54 20.14 6.99
N THR A 209 -2.03 20.99 7.87
CA THR A 209 -3.07 21.98 7.55
C THR A 209 -2.49 23.36 7.27
N SER A 210 -1.34 23.68 7.88
CA SER A 210 -0.70 25.00 7.73
C SER A 210 0.81 24.85 7.83
N VAL A 211 1.50 25.57 6.96
CA VAL A 211 2.94 25.85 7.05
C VAL A 211 3.11 27.34 6.98
N GLN A 212 3.69 27.94 7.99
CA GLN A 212 3.92 29.38 8.08
C GLN A 212 5.41 29.64 8.30
N LEU A 213 5.89 30.72 7.69
CA LEU A 213 7.23 31.24 7.90
C LEU A 213 7.13 32.37 8.91
N GLU A 214 7.99 32.34 9.92
CA GLU A 214 8.14 33.43 10.89
C GLU A 214 9.53 34.08 10.76
N LYS A 215 9.62 35.34 11.13
CA LYS A 215 10.87 36.14 11.19
C LYS A 215 11.53 36.47 9.83
N GLU A 216 10.90 36.13 8.73
CA GLU A 216 11.43 36.42 7.40
C GLU A 216 10.35 37.09 6.54
N ALA A 217 10.76 38.04 5.68
CA ALA A 217 9.84 38.86 4.91
C ALA A 217 9.52 38.35 3.50
N TYR A 218 10.12 37.22 3.09
CA TYR A 218 9.89 36.67 1.76
C TYR A 218 8.71 35.72 1.69
N THR A 219 8.13 35.58 0.51
CA THR A 219 7.02 34.65 0.29
C THR A 219 7.51 33.21 0.18
N LEU A 220 6.95 32.34 1.01
CA LEU A 220 7.27 30.92 1.03
C LEU A 220 6.51 30.15 -0.07
N SER A 221 7.23 29.53 -1.00
CA SER A 221 6.65 28.47 -1.84
C SER A 221 6.61 27.18 -1.03
N LYS A 222 5.40 26.66 -0.79
CA LYS A 222 5.17 25.52 0.12
C LYS A 222 4.18 24.54 -0.43
N GLY A 223 4.35 23.27 -0.05
CA GLY A 223 3.41 22.19 -0.32
C GLY A 223 3.49 21.13 0.76
N ALA A 224 2.39 20.46 1.00
CA ALA A 224 2.34 19.31 1.87
C ALA A 224 1.69 18.13 1.12
N ARG A 225 2.28 16.95 1.24
CA ARG A 225 1.78 15.72 0.63
C ARG A 225 1.64 14.64 1.70
N VAL A 226 0.62 13.83 1.55
CA VAL A 226 0.40 12.64 2.38
C VAL A 226 0.58 11.42 1.50
N ARG A 227 1.21 10.39 2.05
CA ARG A 227 1.40 9.10 1.40
C ARG A 227 1.19 8.00 2.42
N LEU A 228 0.29 7.08 2.12
CA LEU A 228 0.14 5.83 2.86
C LEU A 228 1.07 4.79 2.24
N MET A 229 1.85 4.10 3.07
CA MET A 229 2.56 2.87 2.70
C MET A 229 2.00 1.76 3.58
N GLY A 230 1.45 0.74 2.96
CA GLY A 230 0.92 -0.44 3.64
C GLY A 230 1.85 -1.62 3.48
N ASP A 231 1.95 -2.40 4.55
CA ASP A 231 2.63 -3.69 4.59
C ASP A 231 1.79 -4.60 5.48
N ILE A 232 1.10 -5.56 4.87
CA ILE A 232 0.11 -6.40 5.54
C ILE A 232 0.37 -7.87 5.26
N GLU A 233 0.13 -8.71 6.26
CA GLU A 233 0.03 -10.15 6.11
C GLU A 233 -1.43 -10.54 5.92
N TRP A 234 -1.76 -11.15 4.79
CA TRP A 234 -3.09 -11.64 4.48
C TRP A 234 -3.14 -13.16 4.59
N ARG A 235 -3.95 -13.68 5.49
CA ARG A 235 -4.08 -15.13 5.69
C ARG A 235 -5.12 -15.73 4.77
N LEU A 236 -4.74 -16.84 4.14
CA LEU A 236 -5.63 -17.67 3.34
C LEU A 236 -6.50 -18.51 4.29
N ILE A 237 -7.80 -18.41 4.18
CA ILE A 237 -8.77 -19.14 4.99
C ILE A 237 -9.40 -20.24 4.16
#